data_3754db14f701ddb6316719884fa84ccf
#
_entry.id   3754db14f701ddb6316719884fa84ccf
#
_cell.length_a   1.000
_cell.length_b   1.000
_cell.length_c   1.000
_cell.angle_alpha   90.00
_cell.angle_beta   90.00
_cell.angle_gamma   90.00
#
_symmetry.space_group_name_H-M   'P 1'
#
loop_
_entity.id
_entity.type
_entity.pdbx_description
1 polymer ?
#
loop_
_entity_poly.entity_id
_entity_poly.type
_entity_poly.pdbx_seq_one_letter_code
_entity_poly.pdbx_strand_id
1 'polypeptide(L)'
;MTRSPRYLLDTNILSDLVRRPQGAVADRLSRVGEGAVCTSIVVAAELRFGLLKSGSKRLTRQAELILSAIDILPMEVPADEEYARIRRHLESRGTPIG
;
A
#
# COMPACT_ATOMS: atom_id res chain seq x y z
N MET A 1 -3.61 -10.38 23.99
CA MET A 1 -4.04 -9.10 23.43
C MET A 1 -4.42 -9.25 21.98
N THR A 2 -5.54 -8.71 21.64
CA THR A 2 -6.06 -8.83 20.30
C THR A 2 -5.47 -7.73 19.41
N ARG A 3 -4.90 -8.14 18.30
CA ARG A 3 -4.38 -7.18 17.33
C ARG A 3 -5.47 -6.81 16.35
N SER A 4 -5.57 -5.53 16.06
CA SER A 4 -6.48 -5.10 15.02
C SER A 4 -6.00 -5.64 13.68
N PRO A 5 -6.92 -6.03 12.80
CA PRO A 5 -6.52 -6.43 11.46
C PRO A 5 -5.79 -5.31 10.76
N ARG A 6 -4.78 -5.67 10.00
CA ARG A 6 -4.02 -4.70 9.24
C ARG A 6 -4.13 -5.04 7.76
N TYR A 7 -4.21 -4.00 6.95
CA TYR A 7 -4.27 -4.17 5.50
C TYR A 7 -2.86 -4.09 4.94
N LEU A 8 -2.49 -5.13 4.21
CA LEU A 8 -1.18 -5.19 3.60
C LEU A 8 -1.30 -4.67 2.17
N LEU A 9 -0.60 -3.59 1.90
CA LEU A 9 -0.67 -2.94 0.60
C LEU A 9 0.39 -3.50 -0.33
N ASP A 10 -0.02 -3.92 -1.51
CA ASP A 10 0.92 -4.41 -2.50
C ASP A 10 1.36 -3.25 -3.40
N THR A 11 2.27 -3.56 -4.33
CA THR A 11 2.86 -2.54 -5.17
C THR A 11 1.81 -1.83 -6.02
N ASN A 12 0.82 -2.59 -6.52
CA ASN A 12 -0.19 -1.98 -7.36
C ASN A 12 -1.07 -1.00 -6.60
N ILE A 13 -1.43 -1.36 -5.37
CA ILE A 13 -2.24 -0.48 -4.53
C ILE A 13 -1.46 0.78 -4.20
N LEU A 14 -0.19 0.63 -3.82
CA LEU A 14 0.64 1.78 -3.50
C LEU A 14 0.87 2.66 -4.71
N SER A 15 1.07 2.06 -5.87
CA SER A 15 1.25 2.81 -7.10
C SER A 15 0.02 3.65 -7.42
N ASP A 16 -1.16 3.05 -7.25
CA ASP A 16 -2.39 3.80 -7.48
C ASP A 16 -2.52 4.96 -6.50
N LEU A 17 -2.19 4.72 -5.24
CA LEU A 17 -2.28 5.74 -4.21
C LEU A 17 -1.34 6.90 -4.50
N VAL A 18 -0.13 6.59 -4.98
CA VAL A 18 0.84 7.62 -5.33
C VAL A 18 0.35 8.47 -6.51
N ARG A 19 -0.22 7.82 -7.50
CA ARG A 19 -0.65 8.51 -8.71
C ARG A 19 -1.98 9.21 -8.55
N ARG A 20 -2.82 8.72 -7.64
CA ARG A 20 -4.15 9.26 -7.41
C ARG A 20 -4.38 9.47 -5.92
N PRO A 21 -3.73 10.48 -5.34
CA PRO A 21 -3.81 10.67 -3.89
C PRO A 21 -5.21 11.03 -3.39
N GLN A 22 -6.12 11.34 -4.30
CA GLN A 22 -7.51 11.61 -3.93
C GLN A 22 -8.47 10.64 -4.61
N GLY A 23 -7.95 9.49 -5.03
CA GLY A 23 -8.77 8.50 -5.71
C GLY A 23 -9.46 7.55 -4.77
N ALA A 24 -10.03 6.49 -5.34
CA ALA A 24 -10.82 5.54 -4.56
C ALA A 24 -9.99 4.81 -3.51
N VAL A 25 -8.75 4.46 -3.85
CA VAL A 25 -7.89 3.77 -2.90
C VAL A 25 -7.59 4.69 -1.71
N ALA A 26 -7.25 5.95 -2.00
CA ALA A 26 -6.95 6.90 -0.93
C ALA A 26 -8.16 7.10 -0.03
N ASP A 27 -9.34 7.21 -0.62
CA ASP A 27 -10.56 7.39 0.15
C ASP A 27 -10.80 6.20 1.07
N ARG A 28 -10.60 5.00 0.55
CA ARG A 28 -10.80 3.80 1.36
C ARG A 28 -9.81 3.71 2.49
N LEU A 29 -8.54 4.03 2.22
CA LEU A 29 -7.52 3.95 3.25
C LEU A 29 -7.73 4.99 4.33
N SER A 30 -8.28 6.15 3.97
CA SER A 30 -8.55 7.18 4.98
C SER A 30 -9.62 6.72 5.95
N ARG A 31 -10.48 5.80 5.53
CA ARG A 31 -11.54 5.28 6.39
C ARG A 31 -11.04 4.23 7.37
N VAL A 32 -10.02 3.48 6.98
CA VAL A 32 -9.48 2.47 7.89
C VAL A 32 -8.36 3.03 8.77
N GLY A 33 -7.78 4.15 8.38
CA GLY A 33 -6.76 4.81 9.17
C GLY A 33 -5.35 4.29 8.88
N GLU A 34 -4.37 5.15 9.10
CA GLU A 34 -2.98 4.81 8.79
C GLU A 34 -2.46 3.67 9.65
N GLY A 35 -2.92 3.60 10.89
CA GLY A 35 -2.47 2.54 11.78
C GLY A 35 -2.94 1.16 11.37
N ALA A 36 -3.92 1.09 10.48
CA ALA A 36 -4.48 -0.18 10.04
C ALA A 36 -3.83 -0.70 8.75
N VAL A 37 -2.85 0.01 8.21
CA VAL A 37 -2.23 -0.40 6.94
C VAL A 37 -0.73 -0.57 7.12
N CYS A 38 -0.17 -1.45 6.30
CA CYS A 38 1.26 -1.70 6.31
C CYS A 38 1.68 -2.20 4.93
N THR A 39 2.98 -2.25 4.70
CA THR A 39 3.51 -2.87 3.51
C THR A 39 4.83 -3.54 3.87
N SER A 40 5.45 -4.21 2.93
CA SER A 40 6.73 -4.86 3.19
C SER A 40 7.86 -4.03 2.61
N ILE A 41 9.06 -4.27 3.11
CA ILE A 41 10.23 -3.58 2.60
C ILE A 41 10.48 -3.95 1.13
N VAL A 42 10.08 -5.15 0.73
CA VAL A 42 10.22 -5.57 -0.67
C VAL A 42 9.29 -4.76 -1.55
N VAL A 43 8.04 -4.60 -1.14
CA VAL A 43 7.08 -3.81 -1.90
C VAL A 43 7.51 -2.34 -1.98
N ALA A 44 8.01 -1.81 -0.86
CA ALA A 44 8.49 -0.43 -0.86
C ALA A 44 9.65 -0.25 -1.83
N ALA A 45 10.55 -1.23 -1.88
CA ALA A 45 11.67 -1.17 -2.80
C ALA A 45 11.22 -1.25 -4.25
N GLU A 46 10.24 -2.11 -4.53
CA GLU A 46 9.69 -2.22 -5.88
C GLU A 46 9.06 -0.91 -6.32
N LEU A 47 8.32 -0.28 -5.43
CA LEU A 47 7.69 0.99 -5.73
C LEU A 47 8.74 2.05 -6.04
N ARG A 48 9.75 2.15 -5.19
CA ARG A 48 10.82 3.13 -5.39
C ARG A 48 11.55 2.91 -6.71
N PHE A 49 11.83 1.64 -7.01
CA PHE A 49 12.53 1.32 -8.24
C PHE A 49 11.71 1.73 -9.46
N GLY A 50 10.42 1.42 -9.45
CA GLY A 50 9.55 1.79 -10.56
C GLY A 50 9.47 3.30 -10.75
N LEU A 51 9.43 4.04 -9.64
CA LEU A 51 9.35 5.49 -9.73
C LEU A 51 10.64 6.11 -10.19
N LEU A 52 11.78 5.53 -9.82
CA LEU A 52 13.06 5.99 -10.34
C LEU A 52 13.12 5.85 -11.86
N LYS A 53 12.59 4.73 -12.36
CA LYS A 53 12.56 4.52 -13.79
C LYS A 53 11.65 5.52 -14.49
N SER A 54 10.61 5.97 -13.82
CA SER A 54 9.69 6.95 -14.41
C SER A 54 10.31 8.33 -14.50
N GLY A 55 11.29 8.62 -13.65
CA GLY A 55 11.94 9.93 -13.64
C GLY A 55 11.10 11.04 -13.04
N SER A 56 9.97 10.73 -12.47
CA SER A 56 9.07 11.75 -11.93
C SER A 56 9.46 12.08 -10.50
N LYS A 57 9.96 13.29 -10.29
CA LYS A 57 10.31 13.73 -8.94
C LYS A 57 9.06 13.93 -8.08
N ARG A 58 7.97 14.35 -8.71
CA ARG A 58 6.73 14.56 -7.98
C ARG A 58 6.18 13.24 -7.43
N LEU A 59 6.16 12.21 -8.26
CA LEU A 59 5.67 10.91 -7.83
C LEU A 59 6.59 10.30 -6.77
N THR A 60 7.90 10.47 -6.94
CA THR A 60 8.85 9.97 -5.95
C THR A 60 8.64 10.62 -4.60
N ARG A 61 8.45 11.93 -4.58
CA ARG A 61 8.21 12.65 -3.32
C ARG A 61 6.91 12.19 -2.69
N GLN A 62 5.88 12.03 -3.50
CA GLN A 62 4.58 11.58 -3.00
C GLN A 62 4.70 10.19 -2.37
N ALA A 63 5.45 9.31 -3.04
CA ALA A 63 5.64 7.96 -2.52
C ALA A 63 6.36 7.98 -1.17
N GLU A 64 7.38 8.81 -1.03
CA GLU A 64 8.10 8.87 0.24
C GLU A 64 7.21 9.40 1.37
N LEU A 65 6.35 10.34 1.06
CA LEU A 65 5.40 10.82 2.06
C LEU A 65 4.46 9.69 2.51
N ILE A 66 3.96 8.92 1.56
CA ILE A 66 3.06 7.82 1.89
C ILE A 66 3.80 6.75 2.69
N LEU A 67 5.00 6.39 2.25
CA LEU A 67 5.76 5.34 2.93
C LEU A 67 6.19 5.76 4.34
N SER A 68 6.32 7.07 4.57
CA SER A 68 6.66 7.54 5.91
C SER A 68 5.48 7.50 6.86
N ALA A 69 4.27 7.37 6.34
CA ALA A 69 3.05 7.40 7.14
C ALA A 69 2.54 6.01 7.50
N ILE A 70 3.07 4.96 6.91
CA ILE A 70 2.61 3.60 7.16
C ILE A 70 3.76 2.75 7.65
N ASP A 71 3.42 1.62 8.27
CA ASP A 71 4.44 0.69 8.75
C ASP A 71 5.03 -0.09 7.58
N ILE A 72 6.33 -0.20 7.57
CA ILE A 72 7.04 -0.99 6.59
C ILE A 72 7.67 -2.17 7.31
N LEU A 73 7.18 -3.36 7.02
CA LEU A 73 7.65 -4.56 7.67
C LEU A 73 9.01 -4.96 7.10
N PRO A 74 9.93 -5.37 7.96
CA PRO A 74 11.34 -5.50 7.56
C PRO A 74 11.65 -6.67 6.63
N MET A 75 10.76 -7.65 6.58
CA MET A 75 11.06 -8.83 5.79
C MET A 75 9.86 -9.28 5.03
N GLU A 76 9.95 -10.48 4.50
CA GLU A 76 8.86 -11.07 3.81
C GLU A 76 7.62 -11.05 4.67
N VAL A 77 6.53 -10.77 4.02
CA VAL A 77 5.23 -10.90 4.65
C VAL A 77 4.72 -12.24 4.19
N PRO A 78 4.41 -13.15 5.10
CA PRO A 78 3.91 -14.46 4.70
C PRO A 78 2.69 -14.31 3.82
N ALA A 79 2.68 -15.05 2.73
CA ALA A 79 1.51 -15.08 1.86
C ALA A 79 0.51 -16.02 2.48
N ASP A 80 -0.02 -15.63 3.62
CA ASP A 80 -0.92 -16.48 4.37
C ASP A 80 -2.37 -16.07 4.09
N GLU A 81 -3.26 -16.67 4.85
CA GLU A 81 -4.67 -16.42 4.69
C GLU A 81 -5.02 -14.96 4.91
N GLU A 82 -4.32 -14.34 5.84
CA GLU A 82 -4.60 -12.96 6.17
C GLU A 82 -4.32 -12.03 5.01
N TYR A 83 -3.19 -12.24 4.34
CA TYR A 83 -2.86 -11.45 3.18
C TYR A 83 -3.89 -11.66 2.07
N ALA A 84 -4.25 -12.90 1.82
CA ALA A 84 -5.23 -13.20 0.78
C ALA A 84 -6.58 -12.58 1.11
N ARG A 85 -6.96 -12.60 2.39
CA ARG A 85 -8.22 -12.02 2.81
C ARG A 85 -8.24 -10.51 2.61
N ILE A 86 -7.15 -9.85 2.96
CA ILE A 86 -7.06 -8.41 2.80
C ILE A 86 -7.16 -8.05 1.31
N ARG A 87 -6.47 -8.79 0.49
CA ARG A 87 -6.48 -8.55 -0.94
C ARG A 87 -7.88 -8.72 -1.51
N ARG A 88 -8.57 -9.78 -1.11
CA ARG A 88 -9.93 -10.00 -1.57
C ARG A 88 -10.89 -8.91 -1.08
N HIS A 89 -10.66 -8.44 0.13
CA HIS A 89 -11.47 -7.37 0.68
C HIS A 89 -11.39 -6.12 -0.18
N LEU A 90 -10.19 -5.74 -0.57
CA LEU A 90 -9.99 -4.55 -1.40
C LEU A 90 -10.61 -4.75 -2.79
N GLU A 91 -10.45 -5.93 -3.34
CA GLU A 91 -11.00 -6.22 -4.66
C GLU A 91 -12.51 -6.24 -4.65
N SER A 92 -13.09 -6.83 -3.61
CA SER A 92 -14.55 -6.94 -3.51
C SER A 92 -15.22 -5.59 -3.40
N ARG A 93 -14.47 -4.57 -3.06
CA ARG A 93 -15.04 -3.23 -2.96
C ARG A 93 -14.86 -2.43 -4.24
N GLY A 94 -14.51 -3.12 -5.31
CA GLY A 94 -14.40 -2.48 -6.60
C GLY A 94 -13.10 -1.73 -6.81
N THR A 95 -12.11 -1.97 -5.97
CA THR A 95 -10.81 -1.36 -6.13
C THR A 95 -9.96 -2.27 -7.00
N PRO A 96 -9.65 -1.86 -8.21
CA PRO A 96 -8.85 -2.72 -9.07
C PRO A 96 -7.43 -2.83 -8.57
N ILE A 97 -6.89 -4.02 -8.70
CA ILE A 97 -5.51 -4.27 -8.31
C ILE A 97 -4.77 -4.72 -9.56
N GLY A 98 -3.93 -3.89 -10.03
CA GLY A 98 -3.10 -4.18 -11.20
C GLY A 98 -3.80 -3.99 -12.50
#